data_7cc176507fc9ea95a383d63e4723bcd1
#
_entry.id   7cc176507fc9ea95a383d63e4723bcd1
#
_cell.length_a   1.000
_cell.length_b   1.000
_cell.length_c   1.000
_cell.angle_alpha   90.00
_cell.angle_beta   90.00
_cell.angle_gamma   90.00
#
_symmetry.space_group_name_H-M   'P 1'
#
loop_
_entity.id
_entity.type
_entity.pdbx_description
1 polymer ?
#
loop_
_entity_poly.entity_id
_entity_poly.type
_entity_poly.pdbx_seq_one_letter_code
_entity_poly.pdbx_strand_id
1 'polypeptide(L)'
;MENELEIKRVPFMGAELMAARDTDGQIWAGVRWMCDGIGLSKGQMQNERTRIHNDKVLSQGERNLVLPTRGGNQETLCLKLDFVPLWLAKISITPSMEAETPELADRLEQYQLRAKDILHIKAAQHFDGRDHHG
;
A
#
# COMPACT_ATOMS: atom_id res chain seq x y z
N MET A 1 7.97 7.93 26.06
CA MET A 1 7.91 7.82 25.69
C MET A 1 7.84 7.43 24.88
N GLU A 2 7.91 7.28 24.45
CA GLU A 2 7.98 6.81 23.86
C GLU A 2 7.46 6.61 22.83
N ASN A 3 7.16 6.29 22.22
CA ASN A 3 6.54 5.97 21.16
C ASN A 3 5.66 6.93 20.67
N GLU A 4 6.08 8.06 20.40
CA GLU A 4 5.30 9.03 19.89
C GLU A 4 5.20 8.88 18.45
N LEU A 5 4.01 8.58 17.89
CA LEU A 5 3.76 8.51 16.47
C LEU A 5 3.17 9.82 16.00
N GLU A 6 3.74 10.34 14.94
CA GLU A 6 3.18 11.53 14.32
C GLU A 6 2.21 11.08 13.25
N ILE A 7 0.95 11.47 13.35
CA ILE A 7 -0.10 11.04 12.43
C ILE A 7 -0.33 12.13 11.42
N LYS A 8 -0.32 11.76 10.12
CA LYS A 8 -0.57 12.72 9.06
C LYS A 8 -1.46 12.12 8.00
N ARG A 9 -2.16 12.98 7.29
CA ARG A 9 -2.92 12.56 6.13
C ARG A 9 -2.08 12.72 4.90
N VAL A 10 -2.10 11.72 4.03
CA VAL A 10 -1.34 11.76 2.79
C VAL A 10 -2.25 11.42 1.64
N PRO A 11 -2.04 12.04 0.47
CA PRO A 11 -2.83 11.70 -0.70
C PRO A 11 -2.53 10.28 -1.16
N PHE A 12 -3.57 9.57 -1.56
CA PHE A 12 -3.39 8.17 -1.94
C PHE A 12 -4.50 7.77 -2.88
N MET A 13 -4.18 7.58 -4.15
CA MET A 13 -5.11 7.07 -5.17
C MET A 13 -6.43 7.84 -5.19
N GLY A 14 -6.33 9.15 -5.17
CA GLY A 14 -7.51 9.99 -5.24
C GLY A 14 -8.24 10.17 -3.92
N ALA A 15 -7.72 9.63 -2.86
CA ALA A 15 -8.28 9.77 -1.53
C ALA A 15 -7.19 10.20 -0.57
N GLU A 16 -7.52 10.36 0.69
CA GLU A 16 -6.53 10.62 1.73
C GLU A 16 -6.49 9.44 2.66
N LEU A 17 -5.31 9.07 3.08
CA LEU A 17 -5.19 8.06 4.13
C LEU A 17 -4.31 8.60 5.25
N MET A 18 -4.41 7.93 6.38
CA MET A 18 -3.63 8.30 7.54
C MET A 18 -2.35 7.48 7.56
N ALA A 19 -1.25 8.16 7.82
CA ALA A 19 0.05 7.52 7.95
C ALA A 19 0.66 7.94 9.27
N ALA A 20 1.52 7.10 9.81
CA ALA A 20 2.18 7.36 11.08
C ALA A 20 3.68 7.37 10.86
N ARG A 21 4.36 8.34 11.42
CA ARG A 21 5.80 8.38 11.39
C ARG A 21 6.32 8.08 12.78
N ASP A 22 7.22 7.13 12.89
CA ASP A 22 7.76 6.75 14.19
C ASP A 22 8.99 7.59 14.53
N THR A 23 9.58 7.33 15.67
CA THR A 23 10.71 8.12 16.15
C THR A 23 11.97 7.92 15.33
N ASP A 24 12.02 6.85 14.55
CA ASP A 24 13.16 6.61 13.67
C ASP A 24 12.96 7.26 12.30
N GLY A 25 11.87 7.95 12.10
CA GLY A 25 11.57 8.59 10.83
C GLY A 25 10.92 7.68 9.80
N GLN A 26 10.62 6.43 10.19
CA GLN A 26 9.95 5.51 9.28
C GLN A 26 8.47 5.83 9.21
N ILE A 27 7.92 5.74 8.01
CA ILE A 27 6.51 6.06 7.79
C ILE A 27 5.75 4.77 7.56
N TRP A 28 4.64 4.63 8.27
CA TRP A 28 3.83 3.42 8.26
C TRP A 28 2.41 3.77 7.88
N ALA A 29 1.78 2.94 7.06
CA ALA A 29 0.39 3.12 6.69
C ALA A 29 -0.40 1.97 7.28
N GLY A 30 -1.45 2.28 8.01
CA GLY A 30 -2.32 1.25 8.56
C GLY A 30 -3.03 0.52 7.43
N VAL A 31 -2.94 -0.79 7.41
CA VAL A 31 -3.54 -1.56 6.33
C VAL A 31 -5.03 -1.31 6.27
N ARG A 32 -5.68 -1.25 7.42
CA ARG A 32 -7.10 -0.97 7.48
C ARG A 32 -7.41 0.41 6.89
N TRP A 33 -6.60 1.41 7.21
CA TRP A 33 -6.80 2.75 6.69
C TRP A 33 -6.65 2.78 5.18
N MET A 34 -5.64 2.06 4.66
CA MET A 34 -5.43 2.01 3.22
C MET A 34 -6.61 1.34 2.52
N CYS A 35 -7.06 0.22 3.06
CA CYS A 35 -8.16 -0.51 2.44
C CYS A 35 -9.45 0.29 2.46
N ASP A 36 -9.75 0.94 3.59
CA ASP A 36 -10.92 1.80 3.68
C ASP A 36 -10.79 2.98 2.72
N GLY A 37 -9.61 3.57 2.64
CA GLY A 37 -9.39 4.74 1.80
C GLY A 37 -9.60 4.47 0.33
N ILE A 38 -9.25 3.29 -0.15
CA ILE A 38 -9.44 2.96 -1.55
C ILE A 38 -10.77 2.24 -1.81
N GLY A 39 -11.53 1.92 -0.75
CA GLY A 39 -12.87 1.39 -0.95
C GLY A 39 -13.00 -0.11 -0.97
N LEU A 40 -12.05 -0.83 -0.41
CA LEU A 40 -12.16 -2.29 -0.33
C LEU A 40 -13.23 -2.69 0.69
N SER A 41 -13.93 -3.78 0.38
CA SER A 41 -14.89 -4.34 1.32
C SER A 41 -14.15 -5.00 2.49
N LYS A 42 -14.91 -5.34 3.54
CA LYS A 42 -14.32 -6.03 4.68
C LYS A 42 -13.69 -7.35 4.30
N GLY A 43 -14.35 -8.10 3.41
CA GLY A 43 -13.80 -9.37 2.96
C GLY A 43 -12.53 -9.19 2.17
N GLN A 44 -12.49 -8.18 1.30
CA GLN A 44 -11.29 -7.89 0.53
C GLN A 44 -10.17 -7.42 1.45
N MET A 45 -10.49 -6.61 2.45
CA MET A 45 -9.49 -6.14 3.40
C MET A 45 -8.87 -7.32 4.15
N GLN A 46 -9.71 -8.27 4.58
CA GLN A 46 -9.21 -9.42 5.29
C GLN A 46 -8.28 -10.26 4.40
N ASN A 47 -8.65 -10.40 3.13
CA ASN A 47 -7.81 -11.11 2.18
C ASN A 47 -6.46 -10.42 2.00
N GLU A 48 -6.46 -9.11 1.95
CA GLU A 48 -5.21 -8.37 1.77
C GLU A 48 -4.32 -8.45 2.99
N ARG A 49 -4.91 -8.42 4.18
CA ARG A 49 -4.12 -8.59 5.41
C ARG A 49 -3.43 -9.94 5.42
N THR A 50 -4.16 -10.98 5.02
CA THR A 50 -3.60 -12.32 4.95
C THR A 50 -2.52 -12.41 3.89
N ARG A 51 -2.76 -11.79 2.73
CA ARG A 51 -1.78 -11.78 1.65
C ARG A 51 -0.48 -11.10 2.06
N ILE A 52 -0.58 -9.93 2.71
CA ILE A 52 0.61 -9.22 3.17
C ILE A 52 1.41 -10.11 4.12
N HIS A 53 0.73 -10.72 5.05
CA HIS A 53 1.40 -11.55 6.05
C HIS A 53 2.10 -12.76 5.41
N ASN A 54 1.49 -13.34 4.38
CA ASN A 54 2.01 -14.55 3.76
C ASN A 54 2.96 -14.27 2.60
N ASP A 55 3.05 -13.03 2.15
CA ASP A 55 3.92 -12.67 1.04
C ASP A 55 5.34 -12.52 1.57
N LYS A 56 6.28 -13.17 0.93
CA LYS A 56 7.65 -13.19 1.43
C LYS A 56 8.28 -11.81 1.48
N VAL A 57 7.94 -10.95 0.54
CA VAL A 57 8.51 -9.61 0.49
C VAL A 57 7.69 -8.64 1.32
N LEU A 58 6.36 -8.63 1.14
CA LEU A 58 5.52 -7.68 1.86
C LEU A 58 5.57 -7.88 3.36
N SER A 59 5.71 -9.12 3.82
CA SER A 59 5.77 -9.38 5.25
C SER A 59 6.99 -8.76 5.90
N GLN A 60 8.02 -8.46 5.13
CA GLN A 60 9.20 -7.80 5.68
C GLN A 60 8.93 -6.34 6.02
N GLY A 61 7.89 -5.76 5.46
CA GLY A 61 7.50 -4.39 5.75
C GLY A 61 6.31 -4.28 6.70
N GLU A 62 5.84 -5.38 7.27
CA GLU A 62 4.69 -5.30 8.16
C GLU A 62 5.10 -5.18 9.61
N ARG A 63 4.28 -4.51 10.38
CA ARG A 63 4.50 -4.36 11.82
C ARG A 63 3.18 -3.94 12.46
N ASN A 64 2.92 -4.43 13.65
CA ASN A 64 1.78 -3.97 14.42
C ASN A 64 2.19 -2.74 15.23
N LEU A 65 1.43 -1.68 15.10
CA LEU A 65 1.66 -0.45 15.86
C LEU A 65 0.38 -0.10 16.61
N VAL A 66 0.53 0.56 17.74
CA VAL A 66 -0.61 1.05 18.49
C VAL A 66 -0.98 2.41 17.93
N LEU A 67 -2.14 2.50 17.30
CA LEU A 67 -2.59 3.73 16.65
C LEU A 67 -3.90 4.20 17.24
N PRO A 68 -4.15 5.52 17.20
CA PRO A 68 -5.44 6.05 17.66
C PRO A 68 -6.54 5.68 16.67
N THR A 69 -7.61 5.10 17.18
CA THR A 69 -8.76 4.73 16.37
C THR A 69 -10.00 5.26 17.07
N ARG A 70 -11.16 5.07 16.44
CA ARG A 70 -12.40 5.47 17.06
C ARG A 70 -12.66 4.75 18.36
N GLY A 71 -12.18 3.53 18.48
CA GLY A 71 -12.36 2.77 19.72
C GLY A 71 -11.24 2.99 20.72
N GLY A 72 -10.41 4.03 20.53
CA GLY A 72 -9.26 4.27 21.38
C GLY A 72 -8.00 3.76 20.73
N ASN A 73 -6.94 3.68 21.50
CA ASN A 73 -5.66 3.19 20.97
C ASN A 73 -5.74 1.69 20.78
N GLN A 74 -5.45 1.24 19.58
CA GLN A 74 -5.53 -0.18 19.24
C GLN A 74 -4.33 -0.61 18.45
N GLU A 75 -3.94 -1.85 18.64
CA GLU A 75 -2.87 -2.44 17.86
C GLU A 75 -3.39 -2.67 16.44
N THR A 76 -2.66 -2.15 15.47
CA THR A 76 -3.09 -2.11 14.08
C THR A 76 -1.97 -2.62 13.20
N LEU A 77 -2.30 -3.49 12.25
CA LEU A 77 -1.33 -3.95 11.28
C LEU A 77 -0.97 -2.81 10.34
N CYS A 78 0.30 -2.53 10.20
CA CYS A 78 0.80 -1.47 9.34
C CYS A 78 1.79 -2.00 8.34
N LEU A 79 1.89 -1.32 7.22
CA LEU A 79 2.84 -1.63 6.18
C LEU A 79 3.74 -0.42 6.00
N LYS A 80 5.06 -0.66 5.96
CA LYS A 80 6.00 0.42 5.77
C LYS A 80 5.74 1.09 4.43
N LEU A 81 5.83 2.41 4.40
CA LEU A 81 5.36 3.17 3.25
C LEU A 81 6.00 2.75 1.93
N ASP A 82 7.29 2.44 1.94
CA ASP A 82 7.97 2.06 0.71
C ASP A 82 7.55 0.68 0.19
N PHE A 83 6.79 -0.10 0.97
CA PHE A 83 6.23 -1.36 0.50
C PHE A 83 4.84 -1.19 -0.10
N VAL A 84 4.22 -0.02 0.08
CA VAL A 84 2.85 0.21 -0.39
C VAL A 84 2.72 0.09 -1.91
N PRO A 85 3.65 0.65 -2.71
CA PRO A 85 3.52 0.48 -4.16
C PRO A 85 3.55 -0.97 -4.60
N LEU A 86 4.35 -1.80 -3.95
CA LEU A 86 4.38 -3.22 -4.29
C LEU A 86 3.06 -3.90 -3.94
N TRP A 87 2.50 -3.55 -2.77
CA TRP A 87 1.20 -4.09 -2.38
C TRP A 87 0.13 -3.73 -3.40
N LEU A 88 0.08 -2.46 -3.81
CA LEU A 88 -0.91 -2.02 -4.78
C LEU A 88 -0.78 -2.78 -6.11
N ALA A 89 0.45 -3.04 -6.52
CA ALA A 89 0.68 -3.75 -7.76
C ALA A 89 0.26 -5.22 -7.68
N LYS A 90 0.14 -5.75 -6.47
CA LYS A 90 -0.21 -7.15 -6.28
C LYS A 90 -1.68 -7.39 -5.93
N ILE A 91 -2.46 -6.35 -5.72
CA ILE A 91 -3.87 -6.51 -5.42
C ILE A 91 -4.57 -7.14 -6.62
N SER A 92 -5.32 -8.20 -6.39
CA SER A 92 -6.06 -8.84 -7.47
C SER A 92 -7.28 -8.02 -7.83
N ILE A 93 -7.44 -7.75 -9.12
CA ILE A 93 -8.63 -7.07 -9.62
C ILE A 93 -9.59 -8.15 -10.08
N THR A 94 -10.57 -8.45 -9.24
CA THR A 94 -11.47 -9.58 -9.48
C THR A 94 -12.73 -9.12 -10.20
N PRO A 95 -13.46 -10.05 -10.84
CA PRO A 95 -14.75 -9.69 -11.45
C PRO A 95 -15.72 -9.11 -10.42
N SER A 96 -15.68 -9.59 -9.20
CA SER A 96 -16.53 -9.04 -8.15
C SER A 96 -16.20 -7.57 -7.88
N MET A 97 -14.92 -7.24 -7.83
CA MET A 97 -14.49 -5.87 -7.64
C MET A 97 -14.94 -5.00 -8.82
N GLU A 98 -14.81 -5.52 -10.04
CA GLU A 98 -15.24 -4.78 -11.23
C GLU A 98 -16.73 -4.52 -11.23
N ALA A 99 -17.52 -5.46 -10.71
CA ALA A 99 -18.96 -5.30 -10.67
C ALA A 99 -19.41 -4.36 -9.55
N GLU A 100 -18.79 -4.47 -8.38
CA GLU A 100 -19.26 -3.74 -7.22
C GLU A 100 -18.57 -2.41 -6.99
N THR A 101 -17.32 -2.30 -7.37
CA THR A 101 -16.54 -1.08 -7.19
C THR A 101 -15.72 -0.80 -8.45
N PRO A 102 -16.42 -0.52 -9.58
CA PRO A 102 -15.72 -0.36 -10.86
C PRO A 102 -14.70 0.77 -10.85
N GLU A 103 -14.95 1.83 -10.11
CA GLU A 103 -14.01 2.93 -10.07
C GLU A 103 -12.72 2.53 -9.39
N LEU A 104 -12.82 1.73 -8.33
CA LEU A 104 -11.64 1.23 -7.66
C LEU A 104 -10.87 0.28 -8.57
N ALA A 105 -11.59 -0.64 -9.22
CA ALA A 105 -10.97 -1.59 -10.15
C ALA A 105 -10.21 -0.85 -11.23
N ASP A 106 -10.80 0.20 -11.77
CA ASP A 106 -10.16 0.99 -12.82
C ASP A 106 -8.90 1.68 -12.31
N ARG A 107 -8.96 2.27 -11.12
CA ARG A 107 -7.80 2.95 -10.57
C ARG A 107 -6.65 1.99 -10.29
N LEU A 108 -6.97 0.81 -9.78
CA LEU A 108 -5.95 -0.20 -9.55
C LEU A 108 -5.34 -0.68 -10.85
N GLU A 109 -6.16 -0.87 -11.86
CA GLU A 109 -5.67 -1.30 -13.15
C GLU A 109 -4.73 -0.24 -13.74
N GLN A 110 -5.12 1.03 -13.68
CA GLN A 110 -4.28 2.11 -14.17
C GLN A 110 -2.95 2.16 -13.43
N TYR A 111 -3.01 1.99 -12.13
CA TYR A 111 -1.80 2.01 -11.33
C TYR A 111 -0.86 0.86 -11.71
N GLN A 112 -1.43 -0.33 -11.87
CA GLN A 112 -0.62 -1.51 -12.17
C GLN A 112 -0.02 -1.43 -13.57
N LEU A 113 -0.77 -0.88 -14.52
CA LEU A 113 -0.24 -0.68 -15.87
C LEU A 113 0.90 0.31 -15.88
N ARG A 114 0.76 1.39 -15.11
CA ARG A 114 1.82 2.38 -15.03
C ARG A 114 3.07 1.82 -14.37
N ALA A 115 2.91 1.04 -13.33
CA ALA A 115 4.05 0.41 -12.67
C ALA A 115 4.78 -0.54 -13.63
N LYS A 116 4.02 -1.30 -14.41
CA LYS A 116 4.60 -2.18 -15.41
C LYS A 116 5.40 -1.38 -16.44
N ASP A 117 4.87 -0.25 -16.88
CA ASP A 117 5.55 0.56 -17.89
C ASP A 117 6.86 1.12 -17.38
N ILE A 118 6.89 1.56 -16.13
CA ILE A 118 8.11 2.08 -15.55
C ILE A 118 9.19 1.00 -15.49
N LEU A 119 8.81 -0.20 -15.07
CA LEU A 119 9.76 -1.30 -15.01
C LEU A 119 10.26 -1.69 -16.40
N HIS A 120 9.39 -1.64 -17.38
CA HIS A 120 9.77 -1.96 -18.76
C HIS A 120 10.77 -0.94 -19.30
N ILE A 121 10.54 0.33 -19.04
CA ILE A 121 11.45 1.39 -19.51
C ILE A 121 12.84 1.18 -18.94
N LYS A 122 12.93 0.88 -17.66
CA LYS A 122 14.23 0.65 -17.03
C LYS A 122 14.95 -0.57 -17.64
N ALA A 123 14.22 -1.64 -17.85
CA ALA A 123 14.81 -2.84 -18.45
C ALA A 123 15.28 -2.56 -19.87
N ALA A 124 14.51 -1.81 -20.64
CA ALA A 124 14.88 -1.49 -22.01
C ALA A 124 16.15 -0.65 -22.04
N GLN A 125 16.30 0.27 -21.09
CA GLN A 125 17.50 1.10 -21.01
C GLN A 125 18.74 0.23 -20.79
N HIS A 126 18.63 -0.77 -19.96
CA HIS A 126 19.75 -1.68 -19.76
C HIS A 126 20.12 -2.44 -21.03
N PHE A 127 19.13 -2.90 -21.78
CA PHE A 127 19.40 -3.61 -23.01
C PHE A 127 20.01 -2.69 -24.05
N ASP A 128 19.61 -1.44 -24.09
CA ASP A 128 20.17 -0.50 -25.02
C ASP A 128 21.60 -0.11 -24.68
N GLY A 129 22.00 -0.39 -23.46
CA GLY A 129 23.36 -0.06 -23.05
C GLY A 129 23.64 1.40 -22.89
N ARG A 130 22.59 2.21 -22.90
CA ARG A 130 22.82 3.62 -22.81
C ARG A 130 22.88 4.12 -21.48
N ASP A 131 22.35 3.37 -20.57
CA ASP A 131 22.32 3.84 -19.23
C ASP A 131 23.65 3.81 -18.63
N HIS A 132 24.54 3.18 -19.32
CA HIS A 132 25.69 3.04 -18.66
C HIS A 132 26.52 4.14 -18.84
N HIS A 133 26.34 4.86 -19.48
CA HIS A 133 27.16 5.70 -19.40
C HIS A 133 26.89 6.36 -18.68
N GLY A 134 26.45 5.92 -18.42
CA GLY A 134 26.42 6.59 -17.50
C GLY A 134 27.16 6.56 -17.47
#